data_8217d12b141c7a0ba3113fba88729168
#
_entry.id   8217d12b141c7a0ba3113fba88729168
#
_cell.length_a   1.000
_cell.length_b   1.000
_cell.length_c   1.000
_cell.angle_alpha   90.00
_cell.angle_beta   90.00
_cell.angle_gamma   90.00
#
_symmetry.space_group_name_H-M   'P 1'
#
loop_
_entity.id
_entity.type
_entity.pdbx_description
1 polymer ?
#
loop_
_entity_poly.entity_id
_entity_poly.type
_entity_poly.pdbx_seq_one_letter_code
_entity_poly.pdbx_strand_id
1 'polypeptide(L)'
;MITDIEIAQAANPLKIGEIAQAAGVDEKYLEQYGNYKAKVDYSLLKETEGKDGKLILVTAINPTPAGEGKTTTTVGLADGLKRLGKKVTVALREPSLGPVFGVKGGAAGGGYAQVIPMEDINLHFTGDFHAIGAANNLLAAMLDNHIYQGNALRIDPKRITWKRVVDMNDRQLRNIVDGLGRRVDGVTREDGYDITVASEIMAVLCLARNITDLKERLSKIIVGYTYDEEPVTAGDLKAAGAMTALLKDALKPNLVQTLVHTPAFIHGGPFANIAHGCNSVIATKMALKLGDYTITEAGFGADLGAEKFLDIKCRMAELKPSAVVVVATVRALKHHGGVAKADLNAENLEALEKGLPNLMQHVENITKVYGLPCVVAINRFPMDTEAELKLIEDKCHEVGVNVALSEVWAKGGEGGEELAKEVIRLCETESDFHYCYETDTTIEEKLDAIVKKIYHGDGVVLTDAAKKQAKRLTELGFGNYPICMAKTQYSFSDNAKLLGAPKNFTVTVRNLKVSAGAGFIVALTGDIMTMPGLPKVPAAEKIDVDENGRITGLLTV
;
A
#
# COMPACT_ATOMS: atom_id res chain seq x y z
N MET A 1 -4.64 -30.42 -1.77
CA MET A 1 -4.34 -29.24 -2.59
C MET A 1 -2.99 -28.71 -2.13
N ILE A 2 -2.06 -28.45 -3.05
CA ILE A 2 -0.73 -27.92 -2.70
C ILE A 2 -0.89 -26.48 -2.23
N THR A 3 -0.28 -26.13 -1.09
CA THR A 3 -0.36 -24.80 -0.50
C THR A 3 0.66 -23.84 -1.15
N ASP A 4 0.44 -22.53 -0.98
CA ASP A 4 1.34 -21.51 -1.51
C ASP A 4 2.77 -21.69 -0.97
N ILE A 5 2.91 -21.99 0.33
CA ILE A 5 4.24 -22.22 0.92
C ILE A 5 4.90 -23.48 0.37
N GLU A 6 4.15 -24.54 0.12
CA GLU A 6 4.68 -25.77 -0.49
C GLU A 6 5.20 -25.51 -1.92
N ILE A 7 4.47 -24.73 -2.71
CA ILE A 7 4.91 -24.31 -4.04
C ILE A 7 6.20 -23.48 -3.94
N ALA A 8 6.25 -22.52 -3.02
CA ALA A 8 7.43 -21.68 -2.82
C ALA A 8 8.64 -22.49 -2.38
N GLN A 9 8.46 -23.44 -1.45
CA GLN A 9 9.54 -24.29 -0.96
C GLN A 9 10.05 -25.31 -2.00
N ALA A 10 9.21 -25.70 -2.95
CA ALA A 10 9.59 -26.59 -4.05
C ALA A 10 10.30 -25.85 -5.20
N ALA A 11 10.33 -24.54 -5.17
CA ALA A 11 10.93 -23.72 -6.23
C ALA A 11 12.47 -23.85 -6.23
N ASN A 12 13.05 -23.58 -7.41
CA ASN A 12 14.51 -23.57 -7.61
C ASN A 12 14.96 -22.11 -7.87
N PRO A 13 15.16 -21.29 -6.82
CA PRO A 13 15.58 -19.92 -7.03
C PRO A 13 17.00 -19.84 -7.60
N LEU A 14 17.24 -18.85 -8.45
CA LEU A 14 18.59 -18.49 -8.84
C LEU A 14 19.23 -17.66 -7.72
N LYS A 15 20.56 -17.69 -7.64
CA LYS A 15 21.27 -16.81 -6.72
C LYS A 15 20.99 -15.35 -7.07
N ILE A 16 20.85 -14.52 -6.06
CA ILE A 16 20.43 -13.12 -6.28
C ILE A 16 21.40 -12.33 -7.15
N GLY A 17 22.68 -12.67 -7.13
CA GLY A 17 23.67 -12.08 -8.03
C GLY A 17 23.34 -12.32 -9.51
N GLU A 18 22.81 -13.49 -9.85
CA GLU A 18 22.40 -13.82 -11.23
C GLU A 18 21.15 -13.03 -11.62
N ILE A 19 20.20 -12.86 -10.71
CA ILE A 19 19.01 -12.04 -10.93
C ILE A 19 19.42 -10.57 -11.16
N ALA A 20 20.31 -10.04 -10.34
CA ALA A 20 20.81 -8.67 -10.46
C ALA A 20 21.52 -8.46 -11.79
N GLN A 21 22.38 -9.38 -12.20
CA GLN A 21 23.09 -9.32 -13.48
C GLN A 21 22.11 -9.33 -14.65
N ALA A 22 21.12 -10.22 -14.65
CA ALA A 22 20.10 -10.28 -15.68
C ALA A 22 19.23 -9.02 -15.75
N ALA A 23 19.00 -8.36 -14.60
CA ALA A 23 18.27 -7.10 -14.52
C ALA A 23 19.12 -5.88 -14.94
N GLY A 24 20.43 -6.04 -15.11
CA GLY A 24 21.32 -4.94 -15.45
C GLY A 24 21.84 -4.15 -14.24
N VAL A 25 21.77 -4.73 -13.04
CA VAL A 25 22.32 -4.13 -11.82
C VAL A 25 23.82 -4.46 -11.73
N ASP A 26 24.67 -3.44 -11.78
CA ASP A 26 26.11 -3.61 -11.58
C ASP A 26 26.38 -4.11 -10.15
N GLU A 27 27.34 -5.01 -10.00
CA GLU A 27 27.72 -5.61 -8.71
C GLU A 27 28.08 -4.56 -7.65
N LYS A 28 28.61 -3.42 -8.05
CA LYS A 28 28.96 -2.32 -7.12
C LYS A 28 27.77 -1.76 -6.34
N TYR A 29 26.54 -1.93 -6.85
CA TYR A 29 25.31 -1.48 -6.18
C TYR A 29 24.66 -2.57 -5.34
N LEU A 30 25.13 -3.82 -5.46
CA LEU A 30 24.47 -4.97 -4.85
C LEU A 30 25.07 -5.29 -3.48
N GLU A 31 24.21 -5.36 -2.48
CA GLU A 31 24.56 -5.78 -1.13
C GLU A 31 23.76 -7.04 -0.81
N GLN A 32 24.42 -8.20 -0.83
CA GLN A 32 23.75 -9.48 -0.66
C GLN A 32 23.42 -9.78 0.80
N TYR A 33 22.19 -10.21 1.05
CA TYR A 33 21.69 -10.69 2.34
C TYR A 33 21.43 -12.20 2.23
N GLY A 34 22.50 -12.98 2.08
CA GLY A 34 22.43 -14.39 1.78
C GLY A 34 22.33 -14.65 0.28
N ASN A 35 21.83 -15.85 -0.11
CA ASN A 35 21.86 -16.30 -1.48
C ASN A 35 20.75 -15.73 -2.37
N TYR A 36 19.60 -15.37 -1.78
CA TYR A 36 18.36 -15.17 -2.54
C TYR A 36 17.71 -13.80 -2.34
N LYS A 37 18.32 -12.91 -1.60
CA LYS A 37 17.84 -11.55 -1.39
C LYS A 37 19.02 -10.59 -1.29
N ALA A 38 18.81 -9.35 -1.72
CA ALA A 38 19.84 -8.31 -1.68
C ALA A 38 19.20 -6.94 -1.57
N LYS A 39 19.98 -5.98 -1.10
CA LYS A 39 19.66 -4.57 -1.25
C LYS A 39 20.38 -4.00 -2.45
N VAL A 40 19.76 -3.03 -3.10
CA VAL A 40 20.37 -2.29 -4.20
C VAL A 40 20.55 -0.85 -3.77
N ASP A 41 21.78 -0.35 -3.89
CA ASP A 41 22.13 1.00 -3.48
C ASP A 41 21.38 2.03 -4.34
N TYR A 42 20.78 3.04 -3.69
CA TYR A 42 20.02 4.08 -4.37
C TYR A 42 20.88 5.02 -5.22
N SER A 43 22.22 4.98 -5.11
CA SER A 43 23.13 5.67 -6.01
C SER A 43 22.98 5.21 -7.47
N LEU A 44 22.46 4.00 -7.69
CA LEU A 44 22.12 3.50 -9.02
C LEU A 44 21.24 4.50 -9.80
N LEU A 45 20.30 5.16 -9.12
CA LEU A 45 19.39 6.13 -9.74
C LEU A 45 20.11 7.38 -10.28
N LYS A 46 21.18 7.81 -9.61
CA LYS A 46 22.00 8.96 -10.05
C LYS A 46 22.95 8.60 -11.20
N GLU A 47 23.47 7.39 -11.19
CA GLU A 47 24.54 6.95 -12.08
C GLU A 47 24.03 6.23 -13.33
N THR A 48 22.74 5.86 -13.36
CA THR A 48 22.12 5.19 -14.51
C THR A 48 21.42 6.19 -15.40
N GLU A 49 21.89 6.29 -16.64
CA GLU A 49 21.27 7.09 -17.68
C GLU A 49 20.29 6.25 -18.49
N GLY A 50 19.37 6.91 -19.18
CA GLY A 50 18.40 6.27 -20.07
C GLY A 50 16.97 6.62 -19.74
N LYS A 51 16.05 6.16 -20.59
CA LYS A 51 14.62 6.38 -20.43
C LYS A 51 14.04 5.39 -19.43
N ASP A 52 13.04 5.83 -18.69
CA ASP A 52 12.24 4.97 -17.85
C ASP A 52 11.37 4.04 -18.70
N GLY A 53 11.14 2.82 -18.21
CA GLY A 53 10.19 1.90 -18.78
C GLY A 53 8.74 2.37 -18.59
N LYS A 54 7.81 1.55 -19.06
CA LYS A 54 6.36 1.79 -18.92
C LYS A 54 5.92 1.39 -17.52
N LEU A 55 5.18 2.26 -16.84
CA LEU A 55 4.64 2.00 -15.51
C LEU A 55 3.20 1.50 -15.61
N ILE A 56 2.94 0.32 -15.09
CA ILE A 56 1.61 -0.29 -15.06
C ILE A 56 1.16 -0.40 -13.60
N LEU A 57 0.03 0.21 -13.30
CA LEU A 57 -0.62 0.10 -12.00
C LEU A 57 -1.65 -1.01 -12.01
N VAL A 58 -1.53 -1.96 -11.08
CA VAL A 58 -2.56 -2.95 -10.81
C VAL A 58 -3.36 -2.51 -9.59
N THR A 59 -4.65 -2.38 -9.76
CA THR A 59 -5.61 -2.04 -8.71
C THR A 59 -6.78 -3.02 -8.78
N ALA A 60 -7.83 -2.79 -7.99
CA ALA A 60 -8.95 -3.70 -7.90
C ALA A 60 -10.25 -2.97 -7.58
N ILE A 61 -11.36 -3.69 -7.67
CA ILE A 61 -12.65 -3.26 -7.13
C ILE A 61 -12.58 -3.22 -5.59
N ASN A 62 -13.61 -2.67 -4.95
CA ASN A 62 -13.67 -2.68 -3.48
C ASN A 62 -13.57 -4.11 -2.96
N PRO A 63 -12.69 -4.37 -1.97
CA PRO A 63 -12.45 -5.71 -1.47
C PRO A 63 -13.70 -6.34 -0.84
N THR A 64 -13.77 -7.65 -0.94
CA THR A 64 -14.82 -8.47 -0.37
C THR A 64 -14.21 -9.59 0.47
N PRO A 65 -14.99 -10.29 1.30
CA PRO A 65 -14.48 -11.45 2.05
C PRO A 65 -13.94 -12.58 1.17
N ALA A 66 -14.32 -12.60 -0.12
CA ALA A 66 -13.83 -13.60 -1.09
C ALA A 66 -12.42 -13.31 -1.60
N GLY A 67 -11.95 -12.07 -1.48
CA GLY A 67 -10.68 -11.63 -2.04
C GLY A 67 -10.73 -11.45 -3.57
N GLU A 68 -9.80 -10.70 -4.14
CA GLU A 68 -9.74 -10.39 -5.57
C GLU A 68 -8.47 -10.91 -6.26
N GLY A 69 -7.42 -11.24 -5.49
CA GLY A 69 -6.16 -11.77 -6.02
C GLY A 69 -5.30 -10.74 -6.74
N LYS A 70 -5.26 -9.52 -6.22
CA LYS A 70 -4.52 -8.40 -6.83
C LYS A 70 -3.02 -8.67 -6.95
N THR A 71 -2.35 -9.07 -5.87
CA THR A 71 -0.90 -9.36 -5.90
C THR A 71 -0.58 -10.54 -6.80
N THR A 72 -1.38 -11.59 -6.75
CA THR A 72 -1.25 -12.76 -7.63
C THR A 72 -1.33 -12.34 -9.09
N THR A 73 -2.30 -11.48 -9.44
CA THR A 73 -2.45 -10.93 -10.78
C THR A 73 -1.24 -10.08 -11.18
N THR A 74 -0.73 -9.26 -10.27
CA THR A 74 0.45 -8.41 -10.50
C THR A 74 1.67 -9.25 -10.88
N VAL A 75 1.96 -10.27 -10.09
CA VAL A 75 3.10 -11.17 -10.34
C VAL A 75 2.89 -11.98 -11.62
N GLY A 76 1.70 -12.52 -11.80
CA GLY A 76 1.36 -13.30 -13.00
C GLY A 76 1.41 -12.49 -14.28
N LEU A 77 1.00 -11.23 -14.25
CA LEU A 77 1.14 -10.30 -15.37
C LEU A 77 2.62 -10.08 -15.72
N ALA A 78 3.46 -9.85 -14.72
CA ALA A 78 4.89 -9.66 -14.93
C ALA A 78 5.52 -10.89 -15.58
N ASP A 79 5.22 -12.08 -15.07
CA ASP A 79 5.71 -13.34 -15.64
C ASP A 79 5.13 -13.59 -17.05
N GLY A 80 3.90 -13.16 -17.30
CA GLY A 80 3.30 -13.21 -18.64
C GLY A 80 4.01 -12.31 -19.64
N LEU A 81 4.36 -11.10 -19.24
CA LEU A 81 5.16 -10.18 -20.07
C LEU A 81 6.55 -10.76 -20.37
N LYS A 82 7.18 -11.38 -19.37
CA LYS A 82 8.47 -12.06 -19.57
C LYS A 82 8.35 -13.18 -20.60
N ARG A 83 7.30 -13.98 -20.56
CA ARG A 83 7.03 -15.04 -21.54
C ARG A 83 6.88 -14.48 -22.96
N LEU A 84 6.40 -13.25 -23.11
CA LEU A 84 6.30 -12.56 -24.40
C LEU A 84 7.61 -11.87 -24.81
N GLY A 85 8.71 -12.14 -24.12
CA GLY A 85 10.04 -11.61 -24.44
C GLY A 85 10.31 -10.20 -23.94
N LYS A 86 9.50 -9.68 -23.04
CA LYS A 86 9.68 -8.32 -22.50
C LYS A 86 10.62 -8.32 -21.30
N LYS A 87 11.36 -7.23 -21.14
CA LYS A 87 12.19 -6.97 -19.96
C LYS A 87 11.32 -6.31 -18.89
N VAL A 88 11.05 -7.04 -17.80
CA VAL A 88 10.06 -6.67 -16.80
C VAL A 88 10.69 -6.60 -15.42
N THR A 89 10.25 -5.65 -14.63
CA THR A 89 10.52 -5.57 -13.19
C THR A 89 9.20 -5.41 -12.44
N VAL A 90 9.17 -5.88 -11.19
CA VAL A 90 8.03 -5.76 -10.31
C VAL A 90 8.41 -4.91 -9.10
N ALA A 91 7.49 -4.09 -8.60
CA ALA A 91 7.67 -3.32 -7.37
C ALA A 91 6.45 -3.51 -6.47
N LEU A 92 6.66 -4.07 -5.28
CA LEU A 92 5.61 -4.46 -4.34
C LEU A 92 5.90 -3.94 -2.94
N ARG A 93 4.86 -3.95 -2.09
CA ARG A 93 5.01 -3.68 -0.65
C ARG A 93 5.55 -4.90 0.08
N GLU A 94 6.28 -4.63 1.16
CA GLU A 94 6.71 -5.65 2.13
C GLU A 94 5.56 -5.91 3.12
N PRO A 95 5.24 -7.17 3.44
CA PRO A 95 4.17 -7.50 4.39
C PRO A 95 4.59 -7.24 5.84
N SER A 96 3.61 -6.86 6.66
CA SER A 96 3.76 -6.69 8.10
C SER A 96 3.56 -8.02 8.84
N LEU A 97 4.29 -8.23 9.92
CA LEU A 97 4.15 -9.43 10.78
C LEU A 97 2.75 -9.54 11.39
N GLY A 98 2.13 -8.42 11.74
CA GLY A 98 0.82 -8.42 12.37
C GLY A 98 -0.22 -9.18 11.55
N PRO A 99 -0.51 -8.81 10.30
CA PRO A 99 -1.43 -9.55 9.44
C PRO A 99 -1.02 -11.00 9.19
N VAL A 100 0.26 -11.28 9.03
CA VAL A 100 0.76 -12.64 8.79
C VAL A 100 0.43 -13.58 9.94
N PHE A 101 0.59 -13.12 11.17
CA PHE A 101 0.30 -13.91 12.37
C PHE A 101 -1.14 -13.75 12.88
N GLY A 102 -1.86 -12.77 12.37
CA GLY A 102 -3.24 -12.45 12.78
C GLY A 102 -4.29 -13.08 11.88
N VAL A 103 -4.73 -12.30 10.93
CA VAL A 103 -5.67 -12.71 9.90
C VAL A 103 -4.86 -12.92 8.63
N LYS A 104 -5.10 -13.97 7.90
CA LYS A 104 -4.43 -14.26 6.64
C LYS A 104 -4.03 -12.98 5.88
N GLY A 105 -2.76 -12.76 5.73
CA GLY A 105 -2.21 -11.64 4.99
C GLY A 105 -0.75 -11.89 4.66
N GLY A 106 -0.35 -11.52 3.47
CA GLY A 106 1.00 -11.61 2.97
C GLY A 106 1.04 -11.04 1.57
N ALA A 107 2.18 -10.58 1.13
CA ALA A 107 2.29 -9.83 -0.10
C ALA A 107 3.17 -10.50 -1.15
N ALA A 108 3.32 -11.82 -1.09
CA ALA A 108 4.18 -12.56 -2.01
C ALA A 108 3.44 -13.15 -3.24
N GLY A 109 2.13 -12.91 -3.36
CA GLY A 109 1.30 -13.55 -4.37
C GLY A 109 0.79 -14.92 -3.93
N GLY A 110 0.34 -15.76 -4.85
CA GLY A 110 -0.18 -17.08 -4.55
C GLY A 110 -0.08 -18.04 -5.73
N GLY A 111 -0.20 -19.34 -5.45
CA GLY A 111 -0.08 -20.38 -6.46
C GLY A 111 1.23 -20.32 -7.20
N TYR A 112 1.16 -20.36 -8.52
CA TYR A 112 2.34 -20.28 -9.40
C TYR A 112 2.70 -18.85 -9.81
N ALA A 113 2.07 -17.84 -9.19
CA ALA A 113 2.38 -16.43 -9.36
C ALA A 113 2.84 -15.85 -8.02
N GLN A 114 4.07 -16.16 -7.63
CA GLN A 114 4.68 -15.79 -6.35
C GLN A 114 6.04 -15.14 -6.51
N VAL A 115 6.37 -14.30 -5.53
CA VAL A 115 7.73 -13.77 -5.29
C VAL A 115 8.37 -14.60 -4.18
N ILE A 116 9.62 -14.98 -4.37
CA ILE A 116 10.39 -15.81 -3.44
C ILE A 116 11.72 -15.12 -3.05
N PRO A 117 12.29 -15.42 -1.88
CA PRO A 117 11.89 -16.43 -0.87
C PRO A 117 10.69 -15.97 -0.03
N MET A 118 9.59 -16.72 -0.08
CA MET A 118 8.33 -16.37 0.58
C MET A 118 8.46 -16.24 2.10
N GLU A 119 9.17 -17.18 2.74
CA GLU A 119 9.36 -17.19 4.20
C GLU A 119 10.07 -15.91 4.66
N ASP A 120 11.18 -15.57 4.04
CA ASP A 120 11.97 -14.38 4.39
C ASP A 120 11.15 -13.10 4.20
N ILE A 121 10.43 -12.99 3.09
CA ILE A 121 9.60 -11.83 2.78
C ILE A 121 8.52 -11.62 3.85
N ASN A 122 7.91 -12.69 4.33
CA ASN A 122 6.78 -12.62 5.26
C ASN A 122 7.18 -12.64 6.74
N LEU A 123 8.43 -12.96 7.06
CA LEU A 123 8.92 -13.00 8.44
C LEU A 123 9.99 -11.92 8.65
N HIS A 124 11.25 -12.31 8.61
CA HIS A 124 12.37 -11.37 8.73
C HIS A 124 13.07 -11.24 7.38
N PHE A 125 12.87 -10.12 6.72
CA PHE A 125 13.40 -9.92 5.38
C PHE A 125 14.85 -9.40 5.41
N THR A 126 15.01 -8.08 5.51
CA THR A 126 16.33 -7.42 5.55
C THR A 126 16.45 -6.44 6.71
N GLY A 127 15.44 -6.36 7.57
CA GLY A 127 15.46 -5.55 8.77
C GLY A 127 14.85 -4.16 8.64
N ASP A 128 14.18 -3.84 7.52
CA ASP A 128 13.65 -2.50 7.29
C ASP A 128 12.59 -2.11 8.33
N PHE A 129 11.69 -3.02 8.67
CA PHE A 129 10.64 -2.74 9.65
C PHE A 129 11.21 -2.59 11.06
N HIS A 130 12.26 -3.33 11.41
CA HIS A 130 12.97 -3.13 12.66
C HIS A 130 13.65 -1.76 12.72
N ALA A 131 14.24 -1.31 11.61
CA ALA A 131 14.84 0.02 11.51
C ALA A 131 13.79 1.12 11.66
N ILE A 132 12.64 0.96 11.02
CA ILE A 132 11.51 1.89 11.13
C ILE A 132 11.01 1.95 12.57
N GLY A 133 10.81 0.81 13.21
CA GLY A 133 10.42 0.73 14.62
C GLY A 133 11.44 1.39 15.53
N ALA A 134 12.71 1.15 15.31
CA ALA A 134 13.80 1.75 16.10
C ALA A 134 13.83 3.28 15.96
N ALA A 135 13.69 3.81 14.74
CA ALA A 135 13.65 5.25 14.49
C ALA A 135 12.43 5.91 15.13
N ASN A 136 11.28 5.27 14.99
CA ASN A 136 10.03 5.76 15.59
C ASN A 136 10.12 5.82 17.11
N ASN A 137 10.64 4.77 17.72
CA ASN A 137 10.71 4.66 19.17
C ASN A 137 11.85 5.49 19.75
N LEU A 138 12.92 5.74 18.99
CA LEU A 138 13.94 6.73 19.36
C LEU A 138 13.30 8.13 19.49
N LEU A 139 12.49 8.52 18.52
CA LEU A 139 11.79 9.81 18.55
C LEU A 139 10.86 9.90 19.77
N ALA A 140 10.10 8.84 20.06
CA ALA A 140 9.23 8.78 21.23
C ALA A 140 10.03 8.89 22.54
N ALA A 141 11.15 8.18 22.63
CA ALA A 141 12.03 8.24 23.80
C ALA A 141 12.64 9.63 23.97
N MET A 142 13.08 10.27 22.90
CA MET A 142 13.64 11.63 22.94
C MET A 142 12.59 12.67 23.35
N LEU A 143 11.34 12.49 22.90
CA LEU A 143 10.21 13.34 23.29
C LEU A 143 9.96 13.27 24.80
N ASP A 144 9.81 12.07 25.34
CA ASP A 144 9.56 11.87 26.77
C ASP A 144 10.77 12.28 27.62
N ASN A 145 11.98 12.04 27.12
CA ASN A 145 13.20 12.49 27.80
C ASN A 145 13.28 14.02 27.84
N HIS A 146 12.88 14.71 26.76
CA HIS A 146 12.85 16.16 26.73
C HIS A 146 11.92 16.73 27.82
N ILE A 147 10.72 16.15 27.95
CA ILE A 147 9.76 16.54 28.98
C ILE A 147 10.34 16.28 30.39
N TYR A 148 10.93 15.12 30.59
CA TYR A 148 11.54 14.73 31.86
C TYR A 148 12.71 15.64 32.26
N GLN A 149 13.55 16.03 31.31
CA GLN A 149 14.76 16.85 31.55
C GLN A 149 14.48 18.35 31.59
N GLY A 150 13.27 18.76 31.89
CA GLY A 150 12.92 20.17 32.14
C GLY A 150 11.97 20.78 31.11
N ASN A 151 11.65 20.07 30.02
CA ASN A 151 10.65 20.50 29.04
C ASN A 151 10.88 21.94 28.52
N ALA A 152 12.07 22.24 28.05
CA ALA A 152 12.43 23.57 27.57
C ALA A 152 11.54 24.08 26.42
N LEU A 153 11.05 23.18 25.57
CA LEU A 153 10.12 23.50 24.48
C LEU A 153 8.68 23.70 24.96
N ARG A 154 8.39 23.48 26.22
CA ARG A 154 7.06 23.66 26.81
C ARG A 154 6.00 22.77 26.14
N ILE A 155 6.33 21.52 25.85
CA ILE A 155 5.41 20.54 25.25
C ILE A 155 4.28 20.25 26.24
N ASP A 156 3.03 20.34 25.77
CA ASP A 156 1.86 19.95 26.55
C ASP A 156 1.69 18.41 26.50
N PRO A 157 1.86 17.70 27.65
CA PRO A 157 1.70 16.25 27.67
C PRO A 157 0.32 15.73 27.23
N LYS A 158 -0.70 16.60 27.26
CA LYS A 158 -2.05 16.28 26.79
C LYS A 158 -2.23 16.47 25.28
N ARG A 159 -1.23 16.99 24.59
CA ARG A 159 -1.27 17.28 23.16
C ARG A 159 -0.15 16.59 22.39
N ILE A 160 0.36 15.48 22.90
CA ILE A 160 1.34 14.64 22.21
C ILE A 160 0.58 13.81 21.17
N THR A 161 1.06 13.84 19.92
CA THR A 161 0.46 13.13 18.80
C THR A 161 1.30 11.93 18.37
N TRP A 162 2.53 11.82 18.87
CA TRP A 162 3.46 10.75 18.51
C TRP A 162 3.29 9.54 19.43
N LYS A 163 3.18 8.36 18.83
CA LYS A 163 3.06 7.08 19.54
C LYS A 163 4.30 6.21 19.33
N ARG A 164 4.47 5.23 20.18
CA ARG A 164 5.41 4.14 19.96
C ARG A 164 4.86 3.15 18.95
N VAL A 165 5.68 2.24 18.44
CA VAL A 165 5.23 1.23 17.47
C VAL A 165 5.80 -0.14 17.79
N VAL A 166 5.06 -1.16 17.36
CA VAL A 166 5.48 -2.56 17.33
C VAL A 166 4.86 -3.21 16.08
N ASP A 167 5.61 -4.07 15.40
CA ASP A 167 5.09 -4.74 14.22
C ASP A 167 4.37 -6.03 14.58
N MET A 168 3.25 -5.90 15.27
CA MET A 168 2.41 -6.99 15.71
C MET A 168 1.00 -6.48 15.99
N ASN A 169 -0.01 -7.33 15.81
CA ASN A 169 -1.38 -7.05 16.19
C ASN A 169 -1.52 -7.26 17.70
N ASP A 170 -1.64 -6.16 18.45
CA ASP A 170 -1.73 -6.24 19.91
C ASP A 170 -2.66 -5.16 20.47
N ARG A 171 -3.95 -5.49 20.61
CA ARG A 171 -4.95 -4.54 21.11
C ARG A 171 -4.69 -4.06 22.54
N GLN A 172 -3.90 -4.81 23.31
CA GLN A 172 -3.54 -4.45 24.69
C GLN A 172 -2.75 -3.15 24.76
N LEU A 173 -2.05 -2.81 23.67
CA LEU A 173 -1.18 -1.63 23.61
C LEU A 173 -1.86 -0.37 23.05
N ARG A 174 -3.13 -0.43 22.66
CA ARG A 174 -3.83 0.71 22.04
C ARG A 174 -3.84 1.93 22.95
N ASN A 175 -4.15 1.74 24.21
CA ASN A 175 -4.23 2.80 25.20
C ASN A 175 -3.53 2.32 26.46
N ILE A 176 -2.42 2.95 26.82
CA ILE A 176 -1.61 2.60 27.99
C ILE A 176 -1.30 3.83 28.80
N VAL A 177 -0.82 3.61 30.00
CA VAL A 177 -0.17 4.63 30.82
C VAL A 177 1.28 4.23 30.99
N ASP A 178 2.21 5.07 30.58
CA ASP A 178 3.64 4.85 30.75
C ASP A 178 4.27 5.87 31.69
N GLY A 179 5.56 5.70 32.00
CA GLY A 179 6.28 6.54 32.95
C GLY A 179 5.86 6.31 34.39
N LEU A 180 5.28 5.14 34.71
CA LEU A 180 4.89 4.77 36.06
C LEU A 180 6.12 4.48 36.92
N GLY A 181 5.96 4.67 38.25
CA GLY A 181 6.99 4.38 39.22
C GLY A 181 7.49 5.61 39.93
N ARG A 182 8.79 5.70 40.14
CA ARG A 182 9.44 6.79 40.85
C ARG A 182 9.67 7.98 39.92
N ARG A 183 10.05 9.10 40.49
CA ARG A 183 10.38 10.31 39.71
C ARG A 183 11.47 10.06 38.66
N VAL A 184 12.43 9.19 38.95
CA VAL A 184 13.51 8.83 38.02
C VAL A 184 13.05 7.95 36.84
N ASP A 185 11.84 7.40 36.92
CA ASP A 185 11.29 6.48 35.91
C ASP A 185 10.51 7.22 34.81
N GLY A 186 10.49 8.56 34.82
CA GLY A 186 9.89 9.37 33.77
C GLY A 186 8.70 10.22 34.26
N VAL A 187 7.93 10.74 33.31
CA VAL A 187 6.72 11.50 33.55
C VAL A 187 5.52 10.66 33.14
N THR A 188 4.65 10.35 34.08
CA THR A 188 3.45 9.53 33.84
C THR A 188 2.51 10.23 32.86
N ARG A 189 2.12 9.56 31.82
CA ARG A 189 1.14 10.05 30.84
C ARG A 189 0.42 8.94 30.10
N GLU A 190 -0.70 9.29 29.49
CA GLU A 190 -1.35 8.41 28.50
C GLU A 190 -0.49 8.32 27.25
N ASP A 191 -0.39 7.12 26.70
CA ASP A 191 0.35 6.80 25.49
C ASP A 191 -0.34 5.64 24.76
N GLY A 192 0.29 5.13 23.74
CA GLY A 192 -0.19 3.96 23.00
C GLY A 192 0.84 3.51 22.00
N TYR A 193 0.53 2.37 21.37
CA TYR A 193 1.32 1.84 20.27
C TYR A 193 0.47 1.76 19.00
N ASP A 194 1.05 2.17 17.89
CA ASP A 194 0.54 1.83 16.55
C ASP A 194 1.32 0.63 16.01
N ILE A 195 0.75 -0.06 15.04
CA ILE A 195 1.53 -1.05 14.29
C ILE A 195 2.53 -0.31 13.40
N THR A 196 3.73 -0.87 13.24
CA THR A 196 4.84 -0.21 12.54
C THR A 196 4.45 0.32 11.15
N VAL A 197 3.64 -0.43 10.40
CA VAL A 197 3.18 -0.04 9.05
C VAL A 197 2.16 1.10 9.05
N ALA A 198 1.63 1.48 10.21
CA ALA A 198 0.76 2.64 10.37
C ALA A 198 1.54 3.91 10.73
N SER A 199 2.83 3.80 11.01
CA SER A 199 3.66 4.94 11.43
C SER A 199 3.89 5.94 10.29
N GLU A 200 4.08 7.19 10.65
CA GLU A 200 4.50 8.22 9.69
C GLU A 200 5.90 7.93 9.14
N ILE A 201 6.78 7.30 9.92
CA ILE A 201 8.12 6.89 9.47
C ILE A 201 8.02 5.97 8.26
N MET A 202 7.09 5.03 8.26
CA MET A 202 6.85 4.15 7.11
C MET A 202 6.47 4.94 5.86
N ALA A 203 5.55 5.89 5.98
CA ALA A 203 5.13 6.74 4.87
C ALA A 203 6.28 7.63 4.38
N VAL A 204 7.05 8.21 5.29
CA VAL A 204 8.21 9.05 4.96
C VAL A 204 9.27 8.25 4.20
N LEU A 205 9.61 7.05 4.66
CA LEU A 205 10.58 6.20 3.98
C LEU A 205 10.10 5.85 2.55
N CYS A 206 8.81 5.61 2.36
CA CYS A 206 8.25 5.28 1.06
C CYS A 206 8.15 6.48 0.11
N LEU A 207 8.07 7.70 0.62
CA LEU A 207 7.96 8.91 -0.22
C LEU A 207 9.30 9.62 -0.41
N ALA A 208 10.33 9.29 0.36
CA ALA A 208 11.65 9.89 0.24
C ALA A 208 12.30 9.54 -1.11
N ARG A 209 12.92 10.53 -1.74
CA ARG A 209 13.60 10.39 -3.03
C ARG A 209 15.07 10.03 -2.90
N ASN A 210 15.68 10.40 -1.78
CA ASN A 210 17.09 10.15 -1.47
C ASN A 210 17.29 10.36 0.04
N ILE A 211 18.53 10.16 0.51
CA ILE A 211 18.83 10.27 1.95
C ILE A 211 18.70 11.70 2.50
N THR A 212 19.00 12.70 1.70
CA THR A 212 18.84 14.09 2.09
C THR A 212 17.36 14.44 2.26
N ASP A 213 16.52 14.03 1.30
CA ASP A 213 15.07 14.19 1.38
C ASP A 213 14.48 13.44 2.58
N LEU A 214 14.98 12.22 2.87
CA LEU A 214 14.60 11.46 4.06
C LEU A 214 14.83 12.27 5.34
N LYS A 215 16.03 12.82 5.49
CA LYS A 215 16.38 13.61 6.67
C LYS A 215 15.53 14.86 6.81
N GLU A 216 15.29 15.58 5.73
CA GLU A 216 14.43 16.77 5.72
C GLU A 216 12.99 16.42 6.11
N ARG A 217 12.44 15.35 5.55
CA ARG A 217 11.09 14.88 5.89
C ARG A 217 10.98 14.47 7.35
N LEU A 218 11.94 13.73 7.87
CA LEU A 218 11.98 13.32 9.28
C LEU A 218 12.00 14.54 10.20
N SER A 219 12.75 15.58 9.86
CA SER A 219 12.84 16.80 10.67
C SER A 219 11.52 17.54 10.79
N LYS A 220 10.62 17.40 9.82
CA LYS A 220 9.31 18.07 9.78
C LYS A 220 8.21 17.35 10.55
N ILE A 221 8.43 16.11 10.96
CA ILE A 221 7.43 15.32 11.69
C ILE A 221 7.00 16.08 12.95
N ILE A 222 5.70 16.28 13.09
CA ILE A 222 5.11 16.90 14.28
C ILE A 222 4.86 15.81 15.33
N VAL A 223 5.40 16.00 16.52
CA VAL A 223 5.29 15.03 17.62
C VAL A 223 4.27 15.45 18.68
N GLY A 224 3.89 16.72 18.68
CA GLY A 224 2.95 17.29 19.64
C GLY A 224 2.91 18.80 19.52
N TYR A 225 2.28 19.44 20.49
CA TYR A 225 2.09 20.89 20.52
C TYR A 225 2.49 21.44 21.88
N THR A 226 2.94 22.69 21.89
CA THR A 226 3.26 23.43 23.14
C THR A 226 1.98 23.82 23.88
N TYR A 227 2.14 24.30 25.11
CA TYR A 227 1.02 24.90 25.85
C TYR A 227 0.39 26.10 25.13
N ASP A 228 1.14 26.72 24.20
CA ASP A 228 0.67 27.83 23.37
C ASP A 228 0.15 27.35 22.00
N GLU A 229 -0.08 26.04 21.85
CA GLU A 229 -0.63 25.40 20.64
C GLU A 229 0.28 25.48 19.40
N GLU A 230 1.57 25.70 19.57
CA GLU A 230 2.55 25.67 18.49
C GLU A 230 3.08 24.25 18.26
N PRO A 231 3.26 23.81 16.99
CA PRO A 231 3.76 22.47 16.73
C PRO A 231 5.22 22.30 17.17
N VAL A 232 5.52 21.12 17.70
CA VAL A 232 6.88 20.67 18.02
C VAL A 232 7.26 19.57 17.06
N THR A 233 8.43 19.70 16.44
CA THR A 233 8.89 18.77 15.42
C THR A 233 10.02 17.86 15.91
N ALA A 234 10.28 16.78 15.16
CA ALA A 234 11.46 15.95 15.38
C ALA A 234 12.75 16.76 15.21
N GLY A 235 12.75 17.76 14.32
CA GLY A 235 13.86 18.70 14.16
C GLY A 235 14.10 19.54 15.40
N ASP A 236 13.05 20.01 16.06
CA ASP A 236 13.15 20.74 17.32
C ASP A 236 13.77 19.90 18.43
N LEU A 237 13.50 18.60 18.45
CA LEU A 237 14.09 17.63 19.36
C LEU A 237 15.48 17.17 18.92
N LYS A 238 15.96 17.61 17.76
CA LYS A 238 17.27 17.23 17.19
C LYS A 238 17.40 15.71 16.95
N ALA A 239 16.30 15.05 16.63
CA ALA A 239 16.24 13.60 16.42
C ALA A 239 16.51 13.17 14.98
N ALA A 240 16.31 14.05 14.00
CA ALA A 240 16.31 13.69 12.57
C ALA A 240 17.61 13.03 12.10
N GLY A 241 18.77 13.47 12.56
CA GLY A 241 20.06 12.89 12.21
C GLY A 241 20.21 11.45 12.65
N ALA A 242 19.89 11.17 13.91
CA ALA A 242 19.96 9.81 14.46
C ALA A 242 18.94 8.88 13.84
N MET A 243 17.72 9.36 13.58
CA MET A 243 16.70 8.62 12.88
C MET A 243 17.13 8.25 11.46
N THR A 244 17.74 9.20 10.74
CA THR A 244 18.27 8.96 9.38
C THR A 244 19.39 7.91 9.41
N ALA A 245 20.28 7.95 10.41
CA ALA A 245 21.33 6.96 10.58
C ALA A 245 20.75 5.55 10.76
N LEU A 246 19.69 5.41 11.57
CA LEU A 246 18.98 4.13 11.73
C LEU A 246 18.31 3.63 10.45
N LEU A 247 17.86 4.54 9.59
CA LEU A 247 17.12 4.22 8.38
C LEU A 247 17.98 4.15 7.11
N LYS A 248 19.27 4.44 7.21
CA LYS A 248 20.17 4.54 6.06
C LYS A 248 20.11 3.32 5.15
N ASP A 249 20.22 2.12 5.70
CA ASP A 249 20.19 0.88 4.91
C ASP A 249 18.76 0.46 4.56
N ALA A 250 17.79 0.78 5.43
CA ALA A 250 16.38 0.52 5.15
C ALA A 250 15.85 1.31 3.93
N LEU A 251 16.48 2.43 3.58
CA LEU A 251 16.11 3.22 2.41
C LEU A 251 16.47 2.55 1.09
N LYS A 252 17.40 1.59 1.09
CA LYS A 252 17.77 0.82 -0.10
C LYS A 252 16.70 -0.22 -0.42
N PRO A 253 16.20 -0.31 -1.66
CA PRO A 253 15.20 -1.31 -2.03
C PRO A 253 15.74 -2.74 -1.96
N ASN A 254 14.85 -3.67 -1.65
CA ASN A 254 15.16 -5.10 -1.58
C ASN A 254 14.87 -5.77 -2.92
N LEU A 255 15.84 -6.50 -3.46
CA LEU A 255 15.73 -7.25 -4.69
C LEU A 255 15.53 -8.74 -4.38
N VAL A 256 14.52 -9.30 -5.03
CA VAL A 256 14.18 -10.73 -5.00
C VAL A 256 13.73 -11.16 -6.40
N GLN A 257 13.04 -12.30 -6.52
CA GLN A 257 12.64 -12.87 -7.82
C GLN A 257 11.27 -13.52 -7.74
N THR A 258 10.61 -13.65 -8.88
CA THR A 258 9.43 -14.51 -9.02
C THR A 258 9.86 -15.96 -9.19
N LEU A 259 8.91 -16.89 -9.15
CA LEU A 259 9.17 -18.32 -9.37
C LEU A 259 9.90 -18.60 -10.71
N VAL A 260 9.70 -17.76 -11.71
CA VAL A 260 10.35 -17.88 -13.03
C VAL A 260 11.46 -16.84 -13.23
N HIS A 261 11.97 -16.30 -12.12
CA HIS A 261 13.16 -15.45 -12.07
C HIS A 261 13.00 -14.02 -12.62
N THR A 262 11.79 -13.50 -12.68
CA THR A 262 11.56 -12.09 -12.98
C THR A 262 12.06 -11.27 -11.78
N PRO A 263 12.88 -10.23 -11.98
CA PRO A 263 13.33 -9.38 -10.88
C PRO A 263 12.17 -8.66 -10.21
N ALA A 264 12.16 -8.66 -8.87
CA ALA A 264 11.13 -7.99 -8.08
C ALA A 264 11.77 -7.18 -6.96
N PHE A 265 11.32 -5.94 -6.81
CA PHE A 265 11.66 -5.08 -5.67
C PHE A 265 10.53 -5.14 -4.67
N ILE A 266 10.86 -5.43 -3.42
CA ILE A 266 9.90 -5.40 -2.30
C ILE A 266 10.44 -4.40 -1.28
N HIS A 267 9.73 -3.27 -1.08
CA HIS A 267 10.25 -2.19 -0.27
C HIS A 267 9.15 -1.30 0.29
N GLY A 268 9.08 -1.22 1.63
CA GLY A 268 8.09 -0.46 2.35
C GLY A 268 6.70 -1.10 2.32
N GLY A 269 5.86 -0.75 3.27
CA GLY A 269 4.54 -1.35 3.39
C GLY A 269 3.50 -0.50 4.11
N PRO A 270 3.31 0.79 3.74
CA PRO A 270 2.32 1.62 4.41
C PRO A 270 0.90 1.10 4.12
N PHE A 271 0.04 1.11 5.16
CA PHE A 271 -1.36 0.71 4.99
C PHE A 271 -2.14 1.71 4.11
N ALA A 272 -3.01 1.18 3.25
CA ALA A 272 -3.76 2.00 2.28
C ALA A 272 -5.00 2.69 2.86
N ASN A 273 -5.45 2.33 4.04
CA ASN A 273 -6.61 2.96 4.70
C ASN A 273 -6.24 4.12 5.62
N ILE A 274 -4.96 4.30 5.93
CA ILE A 274 -4.47 5.37 6.81
C ILE A 274 -3.25 6.11 6.25
N ALA A 275 -2.59 5.54 5.25
CA ALA A 275 -1.46 6.11 4.53
C ALA A 275 -1.67 5.91 3.03
N HIS A 276 -0.64 6.12 2.21
CA HIS A 276 -0.81 6.08 0.75
C HIS A 276 -0.81 4.67 0.13
N GLY A 277 -0.46 3.63 0.89
CA GLY A 277 -0.68 2.24 0.49
C GLY A 277 0.14 1.73 -0.69
N CYS A 278 1.31 2.30 -0.93
CA CYS A 278 2.18 1.97 -2.06
C CYS A 278 3.59 1.65 -1.60
N ASN A 279 4.31 0.84 -2.36
CA ASN A 279 5.74 0.66 -2.13
C ASN A 279 6.51 1.96 -2.35
N SER A 280 7.81 1.95 -2.06
CA SER A 280 8.61 3.17 -2.06
C SER A 280 8.77 3.80 -3.45
N VAL A 281 8.94 5.11 -3.48
CA VAL A 281 9.31 5.88 -4.67
C VAL A 281 10.64 5.38 -5.24
N ILE A 282 11.63 5.13 -4.38
CA ILE A 282 12.96 4.65 -4.80
C ILE A 282 12.85 3.30 -5.50
N ALA A 283 12.10 2.34 -4.94
CA ALA A 283 11.91 1.03 -5.56
C ALA A 283 11.22 1.12 -6.91
N THR A 284 10.18 1.94 -7.03
CA THR A 284 9.45 2.13 -8.28
C THR A 284 10.33 2.79 -9.34
N LYS A 285 11.07 3.83 -8.99
CA LYS A 285 12.00 4.51 -9.92
C LYS A 285 13.13 3.58 -10.36
N MET A 286 13.67 2.78 -9.44
CA MET A 286 14.71 1.82 -9.74
C MET A 286 14.20 0.72 -10.71
N ALA A 287 13.01 0.20 -10.46
CA ALA A 287 12.37 -0.76 -11.34
C ALA A 287 12.16 -0.18 -12.75
N LEU A 288 11.74 1.08 -12.86
CA LEU A 288 11.56 1.78 -14.13
C LEU A 288 12.88 1.95 -14.91
N LYS A 289 13.99 2.14 -14.22
CA LYS A 289 15.32 2.24 -14.86
C LYS A 289 15.80 0.90 -15.40
N LEU A 290 15.41 -0.20 -14.78
CA LEU A 290 15.92 -1.53 -15.07
C LEU A 290 15.05 -2.34 -16.03
N GLY A 291 13.76 -2.03 -16.13
CA GLY A 291 12.83 -2.75 -16.98
C GLY A 291 12.22 -1.86 -18.07
N ASP A 292 11.80 -2.48 -19.16
CA ASP A 292 10.99 -1.81 -20.19
C ASP A 292 9.53 -1.68 -19.73
N TYR A 293 9.11 -2.60 -18.85
CA TYR A 293 7.80 -2.60 -18.20
C TYR A 293 7.99 -2.80 -16.71
N THR A 294 7.37 -1.95 -15.90
CA THR A 294 7.36 -2.06 -14.45
C THR A 294 5.93 -2.23 -13.98
N ILE A 295 5.68 -3.33 -13.27
CA ILE A 295 4.36 -3.63 -12.72
C ILE A 295 4.40 -3.33 -11.23
N THR A 296 3.47 -2.51 -10.78
CA THR A 296 3.31 -2.17 -9.36
C THR A 296 1.85 -2.21 -8.97
N GLU A 297 1.58 -2.17 -7.67
CA GLU A 297 0.20 -2.18 -7.17
C GLU A 297 -0.02 -1.14 -6.07
N ALA A 298 -1.29 -0.87 -5.81
CA ALA A 298 -1.74 -0.04 -4.70
C ALA A 298 -2.71 -0.84 -3.82
N GLY A 299 -2.73 -0.56 -2.53
CA GLY A 299 -3.52 -1.34 -1.57
C GLY A 299 -5.03 -1.13 -1.70
N PHE A 300 -5.80 -2.15 -1.33
CA PHE A 300 -7.26 -2.14 -1.39
C PHE A 300 -7.83 -1.86 -2.79
N GLY A 301 -8.99 -1.23 -2.87
CA GLY A 301 -9.63 -0.89 -4.13
C GLY A 301 -9.12 0.42 -4.73
N ALA A 302 -9.56 0.68 -5.96
CA ALA A 302 -9.10 1.84 -6.72
C ALA A 302 -9.56 3.17 -6.11
N ASP A 303 -10.61 3.17 -5.32
CA ASP A 303 -11.09 4.37 -4.60
C ASP A 303 -10.15 4.83 -3.49
N LEU A 304 -9.38 3.92 -2.91
CA LEU A 304 -8.35 4.23 -1.90
C LEU A 304 -6.95 4.15 -2.48
N GLY A 305 -6.52 2.95 -2.85
CA GLY A 305 -5.14 2.72 -3.27
C GLY A 305 -4.76 3.42 -4.57
N ALA A 306 -5.54 3.26 -5.63
CA ALA A 306 -5.22 3.90 -6.91
C ALA A 306 -5.31 5.43 -6.82
N GLU A 307 -6.32 5.97 -6.14
CA GLU A 307 -6.45 7.42 -5.92
C GLU A 307 -5.20 7.97 -5.24
N LYS A 308 -4.75 7.33 -4.15
CA LYS A 308 -3.56 7.77 -3.42
C LYS A 308 -2.26 7.56 -4.22
N PHE A 309 -2.18 6.48 -4.96
CA PHE A 309 -1.05 6.25 -5.88
C PHE A 309 -0.93 7.40 -6.89
N LEU A 310 -2.05 7.79 -7.50
CA LEU A 310 -2.08 8.82 -8.53
C LEU A 310 -1.95 10.23 -7.96
N ASP A 311 -2.74 10.57 -6.94
CA ASP A 311 -2.78 11.93 -6.41
C ASP A 311 -1.69 12.25 -5.38
N ILE A 312 -1.10 11.24 -4.74
CA ILE A 312 -0.02 11.43 -3.77
C ILE A 312 1.33 11.00 -4.36
N LYS A 313 1.51 9.70 -4.62
CA LYS A 313 2.81 9.14 -5.05
C LYS A 313 3.23 9.67 -6.42
N CYS A 314 2.38 9.57 -7.43
CA CYS A 314 2.70 10.04 -8.79
C CYS A 314 2.92 11.56 -8.82
N ARG A 315 2.14 12.30 -8.06
CA ARG A 315 2.32 13.76 -7.94
C ARG A 315 3.68 14.12 -7.35
N MET A 316 4.04 13.53 -6.21
CA MET A 316 5.29 13.84 -5.51
C MET A 316 6.53 13.35 -6.25
N ALA A 317 6.43 12.19 -6.90
CA ALA A 317 7.56 11.54 -7.56
C ALA A 317 7.63 11.80 -9.06
N GLU A 318 6.69 12.57 -9.61
CA GLU A 318 6.60 12.88 -11.05
C GLU A 318 6.52 11.61 -11.91
N LEU A 319 5.65 10.67 -11.49
CA LEU A 319 5.40 9.42 -12.19
C LEU A 319 4.14 9.54 -13.06
N LYS A 320 4.18 8.88 -14.22
CA LYS A 320 3.05 8.78 -15.15
C LYS A 320 2.78 7.32 -15.49
N PRO A 321 1.68 6.73 -15.01
CA PRO A 321 1.30 5.39 -15.47
C PRO A 321 0.98 5.37 -16.95
N SER A 322 1.36 4.29 -17.62
CA SER A 322 1.04 4.07 -19.04
C SER A 322 -0.24 3.26 -19.23
N ALA A 323 -0.59 2.44 -18.25
CA ALA A 323 -1.80 1.63 -18.25
C ALA A 323 -2.19 1.27 -16.81
N VAL A 324 -3.47 0.99 -16.61
CA VAL A 324 -4.03 0.53 -15.34
C VAL A 324 -4.78 -0.77 -15.56
N VAL A 325 -4.54 -1.74 -14.68
CA VAL A 325 -5.27 -3.01 -14.63
C VAL A 325 -6.20 -2.97 -13.43
N VAL A 326 -7.49 -3.13 -13.66
CA VAL A 326 -8.50 -3.24 -12.59
C VAL A 326 -8.88 -4.71 -12.43
N VAL A 327 -8.49 -5.29 -11.30
CA VAL A 327 -8.77 -6.69 -10.99
C VAL A 327 -10.17 -6.83 -10.40
N ALA A 328 -10.92 -7.81 -10.87
CA ALA A 328 -12.20 -8.19 -10.31
C ALA A 328 -12.35 -9.71 -10.35
N THR A 329 -13.29 -10.23 -9.57
CA THR A 329 -13.73 -11.62 -9.63
C THR A 329 -15.23 -11.66 -9.78
N VAL A 330 -15.73 -12.71 -10.42
CA VAL A 330 -17.18 -12.93 -10.53
C VAL A 330 -17.80 -13.02 -9.12
N ARG A 331 -17.13 -13.72 -8.21
CA ARG A 331 -17.57 -13.88 -6.81
C ARG A 331 -17.68 -12.54 -6.09
N ALA A 332 -16.67 -11.70 -6.19
CA ALA A 332 -16.69 -10.38 -5.56
C ALA A 332 -17.80 -9.49 -6.09
N LEU A 333 -18.03 -9.50 -7.41
CA LEU A 333 -19.11 -8.73 -8.03
C LEU A 333 -20.49 -9.25 -7.61
N LYS A 334 -20.67 -10.55 -7.50
CA LYS A 334 -21.93 -11.12 -6.96
C LYS A 334 -22.14 -10.72 -5.50
N HIS A 335 -21.08 -10.67 -4.70
CA HIS A 335 -21.17 -10.17 -3.32
C HIS A 335 -21.61 -8.70 -3.28
N HIS A 336 -21.06 -7.86 -4.13
CA HIS A 336 -21.51 -6.47 -4.28
C HIS A 336 -22.97 -6.38 -4.73
N GLY A 337 -23.47 -7.40 -5.42
CA GLY A 337 -24.89 -7.53 -5.80
C GLY A 337 -25.78 -8.12 -4.70
N GLY A 338 -25.24 -8.36 -3.50
CA GLY A 338 -26.00 -8.78 -2.33
C GLY A 338 -25.95 -10.27 -2.00
N VAL A 339 -25.12 -11.07 -2.68
CA VAL A 339 -25.00 -12.51 -2.41
C VAL A 339 -24.10 -12.74 -1.19
N ALA A 340 -24.58 -13.60 -0.27
CA ALA A 340 -23.81 -14.01 0.90
C ALA A 340 -22.60 -14.88 0.51
N LYS A 341 -21.53 -14.81 1.29
CA LYS A 341 -20.28 -15.54 1.03
C LYS A 341 -20.49 -17.04 0.78
N ALA A 342 -21.41 -17.68 1.49
CA ALA A 342 -21.70 -19.11 1.35
C ALA A 342 -22.31 -19.49 -0.01
N ASP A 343 -22.94 -18.55 -0.70
CA ASP A 343 -23.72 -18.78 -1.93
C ASP A 343 -23.01 -18.28 -3.21
N LEU A 344 -21.76 -17.84 -3.11
CA LEU A 344 -21.02 -17.22 -4.21
C LEU A 344 -20.66 -18.18 -5.36
N ASN A 345 -20.66 -19.49 -5.13
CA ASN A 345 -20.28 -20.46 -6.14
C ASN A 345 -21.40 -20.77 -7.16
N ALA A 346 -22.66 -20.53 -6.81
CA ALA A 346 -23.79 -20.76 -7.71
C ALA A 346 -23.89 -19.62 -8.74
N GLU A 347 -24.23 -19.96 -10.00
CA GLU A 347 -24.50 -18.96 -11.02
C GLU A 347 -25.61 -18.01 -10.57
N ASN A 348 -25.38 -16.72 -10.69
CA ASN A 348 -26.37 -15.71 -10.34
C ASN A 348 -26.14 -14.45 -11.19
N LEU A 349 -26.76 -14.44 -12.37
CA LEU A 349 -26.62 -13.33 -13.33
C LEU A 349 -27.30 -12.05 -12.81
N GLU A 350 -28.42 -12.17 -12.08
CA GLU A 350 -29.12 -11.02 -11.52
C GLU A 350 -28.24 -10.28 -10.49
N ALA A 351 -27.64 -11.03 -9.57
CA ALA A 351 -26.74 -10.45 -8.56
C ALA A 351 -25.47 -9.88 -9.19
N LEU A 352 -24.93 -10.56 -10.20
CA LEU A 352 -23.76 -10.08 -10.94
C LEU A 352 -24.08 -8.74 -11.62
N GLU A 353 -25.23 -8.61 -12.26
CA GLU A 353 -25.65 -7.36 -12.90
C GLU A 353 -25.82 -6.23 -11.88
N LYS A 354 -26.34 -6.52 -10.69
CA LYS A 354 -26.45 -5.54 -9.59
C LYS A 354 -25.11 -5.11 -9.02
N GLY A 355 -24.12 -6.01 -9.03
CA GLY A 355 -22.77 -5.72 -8.50
C GLY A 355 -21.84 -5.07 -9.51
N LEU A 356 -22.07 -5.23 -10.80
CA LEU A 356 -21.26 -4.66 -11.88
C LEU A 356 -21.04 -3.14 -11.78
N PRO A 357 -21.99 -2.32 -11.31
CA PRO A 357 -21.74 -0.90 -11.12
C PRO A 357 -20.53 -0.57 -10.25
N ASN A 358 -20.14 -1.43 -9.31
CA ASN A 358 -18.89 -1.24 -8.54
C ASN A 358 -17.68 -1.23 -9.47
N LEU A 359 -17.56 -2.23 -10.33
CA LEU A 359 -16.48 -2.30 -11.33
C LEU A 359 -16.56 -1.12 -12.31
N MET A 360 -17.73 -0.82 -12.82
CA MET A 360 -17.91 0.22 -13.84
C MET A 360 -17.55 1.60 -13.31
N GLN A 361 -17.83 1.89 -12.04
CA GLN A 361 -17.44 3.16 -11.43
C GLN A 361 -15.92 3.29 -11.31
N HIS A 362 -15.22 2.23 -10.92
CA HIS A 362 -13.75 2.23 -10.90
C HIS A 362 -13.16 2.44 -12.29
N VAL A 363 -13.69 1.76 -13.29
CA VAL A 363 -13.26 1.93 -14.69
C VAL A 363 -13.49 3.36 -15.18
N GLU A 364 -14.64 3.94 -14.89
CA GLU A 364 -14.94 5.33 -15.21
C GLU A 364 -13.97 6.30 -14.54
N ASN A 365 -13.68 6.10 -13.26
CA ASN A 365 -12.72 6.94 -12.54
C ASN A 365 -11.33 6.90 -13.20
N ILE A 366 -10.83 5.73 -13.53
CA ILE A 366 -9.51 5.57 -14.16
C ILE A 366 -9.49 6.21 -15.55
N THR A 367 -10.48 5.95 -16.38
CA THR A 367 -10.48 6.41 -17.78
C THR A 367 -10.88 7.87 -17.94
N LYS A 368 -11.88 8.35 -17.19
CA LYS A 368 -12.42 9.71 -17.35
C LYS A 368 -11.85 10.71 -16.36
N VAL A 369 -11.74 10.34 -15.09
CA VAL A 369 -11.22 11.28 -14.07
C VAL A 369 -9.71 11.42 -14.21
N TYR A 370 -8.99 10.33 -14.41
CA TYR A 370 -7.53 10.35 -14.52
C TYR A 370 -7.00 10.30 -15.95
N GLY A 371 -7.83 9.98 -16.93
CA GLY A 371 -7.43 9.94 -18.34
C GLY A 371 -6.45 8.82 -18.68
N LEU A 372 -6.49 7.70 -17.98
CA LEU A 372 -5.56 6.58 -18.16
C LEU A 372 -6.17 5.43 -18.95
N PRO A 373 -5.40 4.79 -19.84
CA PRO A 373 -5.83 3.55 -20.48
C PRO A 373 -6.05 2.44 -19.44
N CYS A 374 -7.09 1.64 -19.63
CA CYS A 374 -7.52 0.65 -18.64
C CYS A 374 -7.88 -0.68 -19.29
N VAL A 375 -7.56 -1.77 -18.60
CA VAL A 375 -8.05 -3.13 -18.89
C VAL A 375 -8.61 -3.72 -17.60
N VAL A 376 -9.69 -4.50 -17.72
CA VAL A 376 -10.24 -5.26 -16.60
C VAL A 376 -9.66 -6.67 -16.65
N ALA A 377 -9.05 -7.11 -15.56
CA ALA A 377 -8.56 -8.46 -15.39
C ALA A 377 -9.54 -9.24 -14.51
N ILE A 378 -10.15 -10.28 -15.05
CA ILE A 378 -10.99 -11.20 -14.29
C ILE A 378 -10.12 -12.35 -13.81
N ASN A 379 -9.94 -12.43 -12.50
CA ASN A 379 -9.28 -13.56 -11.87
C ASN A 379 -10.27 -14.73 -11.86
N ARG A 380 -10.06 -15.68 -12.78
CA ARG A 380 -11.03 -16.74 -13.08
C ARG A 380 -10.95 -17.86 -12.07
N PHE A 381 -12.12 -18.27 -11.56
CA PHE A 381 -12.30 -19.45 -10.72
C PHE A 381 -13.03 -20.56 -11.50
N PRO A 382 -12.80 -21.85 -11.16
CA PRO A 382 -13.46 -22.96 -11.87
C PRO A 382 -14.99 -22.92 -11.86
N MET A 383 -15.56 -22.28 -10.85
CA MET A 383 -17.03 -22.15 -10.69
C MET A 383 -17.64 -21.04 -11.55
N ASP A 384 -16.84 -20.17 -12.13
CA ASP A 384 -17.33 -19.08 -12.96
C ASP A 384 -17.93 -19.64 -14.27
N THR A 385 -19.16 -19.23 -14.58
CA THR A 385 -19.83 -19.71 -15.80
C THR A 385 -19.52 -18.81 -16.99
N GLU A 386 -19.63 -19.37 -18.19
CA GLU A 386 -19.45 -18.61 -19.44
C GLU A 386 -20.45 -17.45 -19.55
N ALA A 387 -21.68 -17.64 -19.08
CA ALA A 387 -22.70 -16.58 -19.06
C ALA A 387 -22.32 -15.43 -18.15
N GLU A 388 -21.75 -15.72 -16.96
CA GLU A 388 -21.27 -14.70 -16.04
C GLU A 388 -20.09 -13.93 -16.64
N LEU A 389 -19.12 -14.62 -17.20
CA LEU A 389 -17.95 -13.98 -17.84
C LEU A 389 -18.37 -13.10 -19.02
N LYS A 390 -19.29 -13.58 -19.85
CA LYS A 390 -19.81 -12.82 -20.98
C LYS A 390 -20.53 -11.54 -20.56
N LEU A 391 -21.30 -11.59 -19.49
CA LEU A 391 -21.99 -10.41 -18.98
C LEU A 391 -21.00 -9.30 -18.59
N ILE A 392 -19.91 -9.67 -17.92
CA ILE A 392 -18.85 -8.72 -17.56
C ILE A 392 -18.18 -8.13 -18.81
N GLU A 393 -17.82 -8.99 -19.78
CA GLU A 393 -17.20 -8.56 -21.02
C GLU A 393 -18.08 -7.58 -21.79
N ASP A 394 -19.37 -7.89 -21.95
CA ASP A 394 -20.32 -7.06 -22.67
C ASP A 394 -20.44 -5.67 -22.02
N LYS A 395 -20.55 -5.62 -20.69
CA LYS A 395 -20.62 -4.34 -19.96
C LYS A 395 -19.36 -3.50 -20.10
N CYS A 396 -18.20 -4.11 -20.05
CA CYS A 396 -16.92 -3.40 -20.22
C CYS A 396 -16.75 -2.90 -21.66
N HIS A 397 -17.13 -3.70 -22.66
CA HIS A 397 -17.07 -3.30 -24.06
C HIS A 397 -17.99 -2.11 -24.37
N GLU A 398 -19.13 -1.99 -23.72
CA GLU A 398 -20.03 -0.83 -23.86
C GLU A 398 -19.33 0.50 -23.55
N VAL A 399 -18.34 0.50 -22.69
CA VAL A 399 -17.55 1.69 -22.32
C VAL A 399 -16.16 1.71 -22.96
N GLY A 400 -15.90 0.82 -23.91
CA GLY A 400 -14.65 0.78 -24.68
C GLY A 400 -13.47 0.18 -23.93
N VAL A 401 -13.70 -0.62 -22.90
CA VAL A 401 -12.65 -1.28 -22.11
C VAL A 401 -12.65 -2.78 -22.36
N ASN A 402 -11.47 -3.33 -22.61
CA ASN A 402 -11.30 -4.77 -22.83
C ASN A 402 -11.21 -5.53 -21.50
N VAL A 403 -11.58 -6.80 -21.54
CA VAL A 403 -11.49 -7.74 -20.42
C VAL A 403 -10.52 -8.85 -20.82
N ALA A 404 -9.59 -9.15 -19.93
CA ALA A 404 -8.68 -10.29 -20.04
C ALA A 404 -8.97 -11.26 -18.88
N LEU A 405 -9.12 -12.55 -19.20
CA LEU A 405 -9.24 -13.59 -18.19
C LEU A 405 -7.85 -13.95 -17.69
N SER A 406 -7.70 -14.05 -16.36
CA SER A 406 -6.44 -14.39 -15.71
C SER A 406 -6.57 -15.71 -14.98
N GLU A 407 -5.64 -16.63 -15.25
CA GLU A 407 -5.54 -17.94 -14.59
C GLU A 407 -4.14 -18.14 -13.99
N VAL A 408 -3.53 -17.07 -13.54
CA VAL A 408 -2.12 -17.05 -13.10
C VAL A 408 -1.87 -17.87 -11.84
N TRP A 409 -2.87 -18.00 -10.97
CA TRP A 409 -2.72 -18.82 -9.77
C TRP A 409 -2.39 -20.27 -10.13
N ALA A 410 -3.10 -20.84 -11.09
CA ALA A 410 -2.93 -22.23 -11.52
C ALA A 410 -1.81 -22.42 -12.56
N LYS A 411 -1.61 -21.45 -13.43
CA LYS A 411 -0.76 -21.58 -14.62
C LYS A 411 0.45 -20.66 -14.66
N GLY A 412 0.63 -19.82 -13.63
CA GLY A 412 1.72 -18.85 -13.62
C GLY A 412 1.63 -17.86 -14.78
N GLY A 413 2.77 -17.49 -15.35
CA GLY A 413 2.85 -16.53 -16.45
C GLY A 413 2.05 -16.90 -17.70
N GLU A 414 1.91 -18.19 -18.00
CA GLU A 414 1.08 -18.66 -19.12
C GLU A 414 -0.37 -18.18 -18.98
N GLY A 415 -0.91 -18.25 -17.76
CA GLY A 415 -2.26 -17.76 -17.44
C GLY A 415 -2.42 -16.26 -17.50
N GLY A 416 -1.33 -15.51 -17.63
CA GLY A 416 -1.29 -14.05 -17.71
C GLY A 416 -0.97 -13.50 -19.11
N GLU A 417 -0.77 -14.34 -20.11
CA GLU A 417 -0.36 -13.89 -21.45
C GLU A 417 -1.42 -13.02 -22.15
N GLU A 418 -2.69 -13.35 -22.02
CA GLU A 418 -3.79 -12.56 -22.60
C GLU A 418 -3.80 -11.14 -22.01
N LEU A 419 -3.70 -11.04 -20.68
CA LEU A 419 -3.61 -9.76 -19.98
C LEU A 419 -2.35 -9.01 -20.41
N ALA A 420 -1.22 -9.70 -20.52
CA ALA A 420 0.06 -9.10 -20.93
C ALA A 420 -0.02 -8.49 -22.34
N LYS A 421 -0.64 -9.16 -23.30
CA LYS A 421 -0.84 -8.64 -24.66
C LYS A 421 -1.65 -7.37 -24.67
N GLU A 422 -2.73 -7.30 -23.88
CA GLU A 422 -3.57 -6.12 -23.78
C GLU A 422 -2.83 -4.96 -23.10
N VAL A 423 -2.07 -5.23 -22.05
CA VAL A 423 -1.24 -4.22 -21.37
C VAL A 423 -0.20 -3.62 -22.34
N ILE A 424 0.47 -4.46 -23.14
CA ILE A 424 1.42 -3.97 -24.15
C ILE A 424 0.70 -3.03 -25.13
N ARG A 425 -0.47 -3.42 -25.62
CA ARG A 425 -1.26 -2.61 -26.54
C ARG A 425 -1.63 -1.26 -25.92
N LEU A 426 -2.10 -1.25 -24.65
CA LEU A 426 -2.46 -0.03 -23.95
C LEU A 426 -1.26 0.90 -23.73
N CYS A 427 -0.08 0.36 -23.45
CA CYS A 427 1.14 1.15 -23.26
C CYS A 427 1.60 1.87 -24.53
N GLU A 428 1.14 1.45 -25.70
CA GLU A 428 1.42 2.11 -26.99
C GLU A 428 0.40 3.20 -27.33
N THR A 429 -0.69 3.31 -26.56
CA THR A 429 -1.69 4.37 -26.74
C THR A 429 -1.26 5.64 -25.99
N GLU A 430 -1.77 6.79 -26.43
CA GLU A 430 -1.54 8.03 -25.72
C GLU A 430 -2.37 8.06 -24.42
N SER A 431 -1.76 8.63 -23.38
CA SER A 431 -2.38 8.84 -22.08
C SER A 431 -2.57 10.34 -21.85
N ASP A 432 -3.76 10.72 -21.43
CA ASP A 432 -4.09 12.09 -20.99
C ASP A 432 -4.18 12.13 -19.46
N PHE A 433 -3.11 11.67 -18.81
CA PHE A 433 -3.08 11.59 -17.35
C PHE A 433 -3.16 12.97 -16.69
N HIS A 434 -4.11 13.09 -15.78
CA HIS A 434 -4.26 14.28 -14.92
C HIS A 434 -4.75 13.86 -13.54
N TYR A 435 -4.58 14.76 -12.56
CA TYR A 435 -4.95 14.51 -11.17
C TYR A 435 -6.44 14.78 -10.92
N CYS A 436 -6.95 14.19 -9.84
CA CYS A 436 -8.33 14.41 -9.41
C CYS A 436 -8.57 15.85 -8.94
N TYR A 437 -7.55 16.50 -8.38
CA TYR A 437 -7.62 17.86 -7.86
C TYR A 437 -6.26 18.55 -7.96
N GLU A 438 -6.28 19.89 -7.92
CA GLU A 438 -5.07 20.71 -7.80
C GLU A 438 -4.77 20.99 -6.32
N THR A 439 -3.47 21.03 -5.96
CA THR A 439 -3.05 21.20 -4.57
C THR A 439 -3.19 22.63 -4.05
N ASP A 440 -3.29 23.63 -4.92
CA ASP A 440 -3.46 25.04 -4.56
C ASP A 440 -4.90 25.45 -4.22
N THR A 441 -5.82 24.51 -4.19
CA THR A 441 -7.19 24.69 -3.71
C THR A 441 -7.26 24.48 -2.19
N THR A 442 -8.40 24.81 -1.58
CA THR A 442 -8.58 24.62 -0.14
C THR A 442 -8.64 23.13 0.24
N ILE A 443 -8.41 22.83 1.50
CA ILE A 443 -8.52 21.45 2.02
C ILE A 443 -9.93 20.91 1.75
N GLU A 444 -10.96 21.70 2.03
CA GLU A 444 -12.37 21.31 1.80
C GLU A 444 -12.66 21.05 0.32
N GLU A 445 -12.15 21.90 -0.58
CA GLU A 445 -12.31 21.70 -2.04
C GLU A 445 -11.64 20.42 -2.53
N LYS A 446 -10.45 20.07 -2.01
CA LYS A 446 -9.78 18.81 -2.34
C LYS A 446 -10.57 17.60 -1.88
N LEU A 447 -11.07 17.64 -0.64
CA LEU A 447 -11.94 16.59 -0.09
C LEU A 447 -13.21 16.43 -0.92
N ASP A 448 -13.82 17.53 -1.27
CA ASP A 448 -15.06 17.53 -2.08
C ASP A 448 -14.83 16.95 -3.47
N ALA A 449 -13.69 17.26 -4.09
CA ALA A 449 -13.30 16.70 -5.39
C ALA A 449 -13.16 15.17 -5.32
N ILE A 450 -12.51 14.65 -4.30
CA ILE A 450 -12.36 13.19 -4.11
C ILE A 450 -13.74 12.54 -3.92
N VAL A 451 -14.57 13.09 -3.05
CA VAL A 451 -15.91 12.53 -2.77
C VAL A 451 -16.80 12.55 -4.01
N LYS A 452 -16.83 13.66 -4.74
CA LYS A 452 -17.69 13.78 -5.93
C LYS A 452 -17.16 13.00 -7.14
N LYS A 453 -15.87 13.09 -7.42
CA LYS A 453 -15.30 12.52 -8.65
C LYS A 453 -14.97 11.03 -8.51
N ILE A 454 -14.50 10.59 -7.35
CA ILE A 454 -14.04 9.21 -7.13
C ILE A 454 -15.11 8.36 -6.46
N TYR A 455 -15.73 8.87 -5.39
CA TYR A 455 -16.75 8.13 -4.65
C TYR A 455 -18.15 8.27 -5.24
N HIS A 456 -18.36 9.27 -6.09
CA HIS A 456 -19.66 9.63 -6.67
C HIS A 456 -20.72 9.96 -5.60
N GLY A 457 -20.25 10.52 -4.48
CA GLY A 457 -21.12 11.09 -3.45
C GLY A 457 -21.55 12.51 -3.78
N ASP A 458 -22.44 13.05 -2.95
CA ASP A 458 -22.97 14.40 -3.13
C ASP A 458 -22.03 15.50 -2.65
N GLY A 459 -21.08 15.14 -1.79
CA GLY A 459 -20.08 16.06 -1.27
C GLY A 459 -19.55 15.66 0.10
N VAL A 460 -18.61 16.44 0.60
CA VAL A 460 -18.01 16.26 1.92
C VAL A 460 -18.74 17.13 2.96
N VAL A 461 -18.85 16.59 4.17
CA VAL A 461 -19.30 17.32 5.36
C VAL A 461 -18.18 17.29 6.38
N LEU A 462 -17.77 18.43 6.88
CA LEU A 462 -16.77 18.55 7.93
C LEU A 462 -17.47 18.79 9.27
N THR A 463 -17.09 18.02 10.29
CA THR A 463 -17.51 18.33 11.67
C THR A 463 -16.92 19.66 12.12
N ASP A 464 -17.45 20.24 13.20
CA ASP A 464 -16.90 21.49 13.75
C ASP A 464 -15.40 21.34 14.10
N ALA A 465 -15.02 20.19 14.66
CA ALA A 465 -13.62 19.88 14.93
C ALA A 465 -12.77 19.87 13.66
N ALA A 466 -13.25 19.21 12.60
CA ALA A 466 -12.55 19.14 11.32
C ALA A 466 -12.42 20.53 10.65
N LYS A 467 -13.45 21.37 10.75
CA LYS A 467 -13.40 22.76 10.24
C LYS A 467 -12.31 23.58 10.91
N LYS A 468 -12.22 23.48 12.24
CA LYS A 468 -11.19 24.17 13.03
C LYS A 468 -9.79 23.67 12.67
N GLN A 469 -9.64 22.35 12.53
CA GLN A 469 -8.38 21.73 12.13
C GLN A 469 -7.97 22.17 10.72
N ALA A 470 -8.89 22.21 9.76
CA ALA A 470 -8.62 22.68 8.39
C ALA A 470 -8.10 24.12 8.39
N LYS A 471 -8.73 24.99 9.16
CA LYS A 471 -8.31 26.38 9.32
C LYS A 471 -6.91 26.47 9.93
N ARG A 472 -6.66 25.74 11.01
CA ARG A 472 -5.36 25.73 11.69
C ARG A 472 -4.24 25.19 10.80
N LEU A 473 -4.47 24.09 10.09
CA LEU A 473 -3.50 23.50 9.18
C LEU A 473 -3.15 24.45 8.02
N THR A 474 -4.14 25.18 7.51
CA THR A 474 -3.91 26.21 6.49
C THR A 474 -3.05 27.36 7.03
N GLU A 475 -3.34 27.85 8.24
CA GLU A 475 -2.55 28.88 8.92
C GLU A 475 -1.09 28.45 9.16
N LEU A 476 -0.88 27.17 9.45
CA LEU A 476 0.45 26.59 9.65
C LEU A 476 1.23 26.34 8.36
N GLY A 477 0.63 26.59 7.19
CA GLY A 477 1.28 26.45 5.90
C GLY A 477 1.10 25.10 5.20
N PHE A 478 0.18 24.25 5.67
CA PHE A 478 -0.07 22.92 5.10
C PHE A 478 -1.25 22.87 4.11
N GLY A 479 -1.84 24.01 3.79
CA GLY A 479 -3.04 24.09 2.94
C GLY A 479 -2.87 23.54 1.53
N ASN A 480 -1.64 23.47 1.03
CA ASN A 480 -1.32 22.96 -0.32
C ASN A 480 -0.92 21.47 -0.35
N TYR A 481 -1.03 20.78 0.75
CA TYR A 481 -0.74 19.34 0.81
C TYR A 481 -1.84 18.52 0.14
N PRO A 482 -1.50 17.39 -0.51
CA PRO A 482 -2.51 16.44 -0.97
C PRO A 482 -3.21 15.77 0.20
N ILE A 483 -4.36 15.17 -0.08
CA ILE A 483 -5.22 14.53 0.90
C ILE A 483 -5.01 13.01 0.88
N CYS A 484 -4.87 12.43 2.08
CA CYS A 484 -4.87 11.00 2.31
C CYS A 484 -6.16 10.63 3.04
N MET A 485 -7.14 10.08 2.31
CA MET A 485 -8.43 9.69 2.90
C MET A 485 -8.28 8.43 3.73
N ALA A 486 -8.73 8.50 4.98
CA ALA A 486 -8.83 7.35 5.86
C ALA A 486 -10.32 7.01 6.04
N LYS A 487 -10.76 5.97 5.33
CA LYS A 487 -12.15 5.50 5.33
C LYS A 487 -12.20 3.98 5.19
N THR A 488 -13.40 3.40 5.31
CA THR A 488 -13.61 1.99 5.04
C THR A 488 -13.16 1.62 3.62
N GLN A 489 -12.53 0.47 3.48
CA GLN A 489 -12.13 -0.10 2.18
C GLN A 489 -13.29 -0.81 1.46
N TYR A 490 -14.38 -1.12 2.14
CA TYR A 490 -15.46 -1.97 1.64
C TYR A 490 -16.54 -1.26 0.83
N SER A 491 -16.51 0.05 0.78
CA SER A 491 -17.52 0.86 0.08
C SER A 491 -16.88 2.12 -0.50
N PHE A 492 -17.47 2.64 -1.58
CA PHE A 492 -17.16 4.00 -2.04
C PHE A 492 -17.54 5.07 -1.01
N SER A 493 -18.54 4.80 -0.18
CA SER A 493 -18.97 5.70 0.89
C SER A 493 -18.12 5.54 2.16
N ASP A 494 -18.46 6.25 3.20
CA ASP A 494 -17.91 6.07 4.54
C ASP A 494 -18.69 5.05 5.39
N ASN A 495 -19.65 4.34 4.79
CA ASN A 495 -20.43 3.28 5.41
C ASN A 495 -20.10 1.93 4.73
N ALA A 496 -19.41 1.06 5.47
CA ALA A 496 -18.96 -0.25 4.98
C ALA A 496 -20.10 -1.17 4.49
N LYS A 497 -21.33 -0.91 4.90
CA LYS A 497 -22.50 -1.73 4.53
C LYS A 497 -23.07 -1.37 3.15
N LEU A 498 -22.70 -0.24 2.59
CA LEU A 498 -23.21 0.21 1.28
C LEU A 498 -22.36 -0.40 0.17
N LEU A 499 -22.79 -1.56 -0.32
CA LEU A 499 -22.12 -2.31 -1.38
C LEU A 499 -22.43 -1.75 -2.77
N GLY A 500 -21.71 -2.24 -3.78
CA GLY A 500 -21.94 -1.84 -5.17
C GLY A 500 -21.44 -0.43 -5.46
N ALA A 501 -22.28 0.38 -6.08
CA ALA A 501 -22.01 1.79 -6.38
C ALA A 501 -23.10 2.66 -5.73
N PRO A 502 -23.02 2.93 -4.44
CA PRO A 502 -24.04 3.72 -3.74
C PRO A 502 -24.10 5.14 -4.28
N LYS A 503 -25.31 5.72 -4.23
CA LYS A 503 -25.61 7.10 -4.65
C LYS A 503 -26.28 7.87 -3.51
N ASN A 504 -26.38 9.17 -3.66
CA ASN A 504 -27.08 10.05 -2.74
C ASN A 504 -26.56 9.95 -1.29
N PHE A 505 -25.24 9.95 -1.13
CA PHE A 505 -24.60 9.97 0.18
C PHE A 505 -23.61 11.13 0.27
N THR A 506 -23.34 11.56 1.48
CA THR A 506 -22.23 12.47 1.80
C THR A 506 -21.19 11.71 2.61
N VAL A 507 -19.94 12.17 2.56
CA VAL A 507 -18.88 11.65 3.39
C VAL A 507 -18.58 12.65 4.48
N THR A 508 -18.64 12.20 5.74
CA THR A 508 -18.35 13.05 6.88
C THR A 508 -16.90 12.88 7.32
N VAL A 509 -16.12 13.95 7.26
CA VAL A 509 -14.76 14.01 7.79
C VAL A 509 -14.84 14.48 9.23
N ARG A 510 -14.43 13.63 10.16
CA ARG A 510 -14.52 13.88 11.61
C ARG A 510 -13.29 14.59 12.15
N ASN A 511 -12.12 14.26 11.61
CA ASN A 511 -10.85 14.86 12.02
C ASN A 511 -9.92 15.01 10.82
N LEU A 512 -9.05 16.00 10.91
CA LEU A 512 -7.93 16.21 9.99
C LEU A 512 -6.64 16.24 10.80
N LYS A 513 -5.63 15.57 10.29
CA LYS A 513 -4.32 15.56 10.92
C LYS A 513 -3.24 15.64 9.84
N VAL A 514 -2.20 16.42 10.07
CA VAL A 514 -1.10 16.53 9.13
C VAL A 514 -0.02 15.48 9.43
N SER A 515 0.41 14.76 8.40
CA SER A 515 1.65 13.99 8.39
C SER A 515 2.69 14.85 7.68
N ALA A 516 3.28 15.79 8.43
CA ALA A 516 4.11 16.86 7.86
C ALA A 516 5.40 16.33 7.22
N GLY A 517 5.96 15.25 7.73
CA GLY A 517 7.11 14.58 7.15
C GLY A 517 6.77 13.84 5.85
N ALA A 518 5.64 13.15 5.83
CA ALA A 518 5.14 12.48 4.63
C ALA A 518 4.67 13.49 3.56
N GLY A 519 4.13 14.63 3.99
CA GLY A 519 3.70 15.70 3.10
C GLY A 519 2.25 15.57 2.64
N PHE A 520 1.38 15.00 3.47
CA PHE A 520 -0.06 14.92 3.18
C PHE A 520 -0.91 15.16 4.44
N ILE A 521 -2.17 15.46 4.21
CA ILE A 521 -3.16 15.63 5.28
C ILE A 521 -4.04 14.38 5.32
N VAL A 522 -4.11 13.73 6.48
CA VAL A 522 -4.97 12.57 6.71
C VAL A 522 -6.37 13.06 7.08
N ALA A 523 -7.36 12.69 6.30
CA ALA A 523 -8.77 12.99 6.56
C ALA A 523 -9.47 11.75 7.11
N LEU A 524 -9.86 11.80 8.37
CA LEU A 524 -10.45 10.68 9.11
C LEU A 524 -11.98 10.74 9.05
N THR A 525 -12.60 9.74 8.45
CA THR A 525 -14.06 9.64 8.32
C THR A 525 -14.72 8.85 9.45
N GLY A 526 -13.91 8.21 10.30
CA GLY A 526 -14.35 7.40 11.44
C GLY A 526 -13.16 6.96 12.26
N ASP A 527 -13.39 6.02 13.13
CA ASP A 527 -12.31 5.40 13.92
C ASP A 527 -11.50 4.46 13.02
N ILE A 528 -10.28 4.84 12.75
CA ILE A 528 -9.35 4.04 11.94
C ILE A 528 -8.43 3.27 12.86
N MET A 529 -8.36 1.97 12.62
CA MET A 529 -7.58 1.05 13.45
C MET A 529 -6.10 1.11 13.07
N THR A 530 -5.31 1.74 13.92
CA THR A 530 -3.84 1.84 13.78
C THR A 530 -3.10 0.79 14.61
N MET A 531 -3.81 0.00 15.39
CA MET A 531 -3.30 -1.17 16.10
C MET A 531 -4.35 -2.30 16.05
N PRO A 532 -4.29 -3.14 15.00
CA PRO A 532 -5.22 -4.27 14.89
C PRO A 532 -5.05 -5.26 16.05
N GLY A 533 -6.10 -5.94 16.40
CA GLY A 533 -6.04 -7.05 17.36
C GLY A 533 -5.92 -8.39 16.65
N LEU A 534 -5.47 -9.40 17.38
CA LEU A 534 -5.53 -10.78 16.91
C LEU A 534 -6.98 -11.24 16.85
N PRO A 535 -7.38 -12.04 15.85
CA PRO A 535 -8.71 -12.65 15.80
C PRO A 535 -8.86 -13.75 16.85
N LYS A 536 -10.06 -14.27 17.00
CA LYS A 536 -10.33 -15.36 17.96
C LYS A 536 -9.43 -16.58 17.73
N VAL A 537 -9.19 -16.92 16.47
CA VAL A 537 -8.25 -17.97 16.05
C VAL A 537 -7.22 -17.32 15.13
N PRO A 538 -6.09 -16.88 15.68
CA PRO A 538 -5.06 -16.23 14.86
C PRO A 538 -4.33 -17.24 13.97
N ALA A 539 -3.84 -16.77 12.84
CA ALA A 539 -3.02 -17.58 11.92
C ALA A 539 -1.80 -18.19 12.63
N ALA A 540 -1.30 -17.53 13.66
CA ALA A 540 -0.19 -18.00 14.49
C ALA A 540 -0.38 -19.43 15.03
N GLU A 541 -1.62 -19.85 15.27
CA GLU A 541 -1.90 -21.21 15.78
C GLU A 541 -1.59 -22.32 14.77
N LYS A 542 -1.52 -22.00 13.48
CA LYS A 542 -1.28 -22.95 12.39
C LYS A 542 0.15 -22.92 11.86
N ILE A 543 0.90 -21.89 12.22
CA ILE A 543 2.29 -21.73 11.79
C ILE A 543 3.19 -22.57 12.70
N ASP A 544 4.04 -23.40 12.11
CA ASP A 544 4.95 -24.26 12.84
C ASP A 544 6.29 -24.39 12.11
N VAL A 545 7.25 -25.04 12.75
CA VAL A 545 8.56 -25.31 12.19
C VAL A 545 8.99 -26.71 12.55
N ASP A 546 9.48 -27.48 11.59
CA ASP A 546 9.95 -28.83 11.81
C ASP A 546 11.40 -28.87 12.35
N GLU A 547 11.90 -30.08 12.65
CA GLU A 547 13.25 -30.30 13.17
C GLU A 547 14.38 -29.81 12.25
N ASN A 548 14.10 -29.64 10.98
CA ASN A 548 15.03 -29.15 9.97
C ASN A 548 14.92 -27.64 9.73
N GLY A 549 14.08 -26.95 10.51
CA GLY A 549 13.83 -25.52 10.34
C GLY A 549 12.88 -25.17 9.20
N ARG A 550 12.17 -26.14 8.63
CA ARG A 550 11.19 -25.92 7.57
C ARG A 550 9.89 -25.41 8.15
N ILE A 551 9.42 -24.28 7.66
CA ILE A 551 8.20 -23.63 8.12
C ILE A 551 6.97 -24.25 7.43
N THR A 552 5.91 -24.47 8.21
CA THR A 552 4.63 -24.96 7.72
C THR A 552 3.50 -24.02 8.17
N GLY A 553 2.39 -24.06 7.48
CA GLY A 553 1.19 -23.30 7.86
C GLY A 553 1.23 -21.81 7.57
N LEU A 554 2.33 -21.28 7.03
CA LEU A 554 2.46 -19.87 6.68
C LEU A 554 1.57 -19.56 5.49
N LEU A 555 0.70 -18.54 5.61
CA LEU A 555 -0.26 -18.11 4.59
C LEU A 555 -1.21 -19.20 4.09
N THR A 556 -1.45 -20.23 4.87
CA THR A 556 -2.45 -21.25 4.54
C THR A 556 -3.86 -20.78 4.88
N VAL A 557 -4.84 -21.16 4.03
CA VAL A 557 -6.25 -20.79 4.18
C VAL A 557 -6.95 -21.71 5.17
#